data_7a341d50f11bca2f78a28e8a8483b2e1
#
_entry.id   7a341d50f11bca2f78a28e8a8483b2e1
#
_cell.length_a   1.000
_cell.length_b   1.000
_cell.length_c   1.000
_cell.angle_alpha   90.00
_cell.angle_beta   90.00
_cell.angle_gamma   90.00
#
_symmetry.space_group_name_H-M   'P 1'
#
loop_
_entity.id
_entity.type
_entity.pdbx_description
1 polymer ?
#
loop_
_entity_poly.entity_id
_entity_poly.type
_entity_poly.pdbx_seq_one_letter_code
_entity_poly.pdbx_strand_id
1 'polypeptide(L)'
;MKLSLPVIGLALAASCASAFAGTTLDRVQHQGELVGVLMENYPPFSFLNAQNQLDGFDVDIAKAVAERLGVKLRLETPSWDVIAAGHWSGRYDVCVCSMTPSQARAQVFDFPVKYYESPAVIVVIAKDSRIASAKDLDGKKVGVISASTYESYLRKDLVIEGAEDKPLSYPFEQVEIAPYDNETVAFQDLALGSGVRLDAMVTNLVTARERIAQDPRFKIVGQPLYGEPNVVAIEKGDPQWNAKITEIIGQLRQDGTLARISNKWIGSDITR
;
A
#
# COMPACT_ATOMS: atom_id res chain seq x y z
N MET A 1 47.75 42.65 56.24
CA MET A 1 46.53 43.01 55.48
C MET A 1 46.38 41.94 54.37
N LYS A 2 45.47 40.96 54.51
CA LYS A 2 45.15 39.93 53.51
C LYS A 2 43.83 40.30 52.88
N LEU A 3 43.82 40.69 51.60
CA LEU A 3 42.63 40.90 50.81
C LEU A 3 42.14 39.56 50.28
N SER A 4 40.96 39.17 50.68
CA SER A 4 40.21 38.04 50.12
C SER A 4 39.28 38.52 49.00
N LEU A 5 39.48 38.07 47.75
CA LEU A 5 38.55 38.26 46.66
C LEU A 5 37.44 37.19 46.71
N PRO A 6 36.17 37.54 46.54
CA PRO A 6 35.13 36.55 46.34
C PRO A 6 35.08 36.04 44.91
N VAL A 7 35.15 34.71 44.73
CA VAL A 7 34.90 34.04 43.45
C VAL A 7 33.41 33.96 43.24
N ILE A 8 32.89 34.76 42.28
CA ILE A 8 31.48 34.65 41.83
C ILE A 8 31.40 33.49 40.84
N GLY A 9 30.85 32.36 41.31
CA GLY A 9 30.54 31.22 40.46
C GLY A 9 29.32 31.52 39.60
N LEU A 10 29.52 31.68 38.28
CA LEU A 10 28.48 31.79 37.28
C LEU A 10 27.96 30.40 36.96
N ALA A 11 26.82 30.01 37.57
CA ALA A 11 26.14 28.77 37.24
C ALA A 11 25.43 28.93 35.90
N LEU A 12 26.01 28.37 34.84
CA LEU A 12 25.34 28.25 33.54
C LEU A 12 24.28 27.15 33.64
N ALA A 13 23.02 27.54 33.85
CA ALA A 13 21.89 26.66 33.71
C ALA A 13 21.71 26.32 32.23
N ALA A 14 22.26 25.20 31.81
CA ALA A 14 21.98 24.60 30.49
C ALA A 14 20.52 24.13 30.49
N SER A 15 19.63 24.98 29.98
CA SER A 15 18.28 24.61 29.64
C SER A 15 18.35 23.63 28.46
N CYS A 16 18.33 22.32 28.74
CA CYS A 16 18.01 21.34 27.71
C CYS A 16 16.58 21.61 27.23
N ALA A 17 16.44 22.44 26.22
CA ALA A 17 15.24 22.47 25.42
C ALA A 17 15.15 21.10 24.74
N SER A 18 14.41 20.17 25.35
CA SER A 18 13.91 19.00 24.64
C SER A 18 13.14 19.57 23.46
N ALA A 19 13.76 19.48 22.27
CA ALA A 19 13.04 19.69 21.04
C ALA A 19 11.98 18.57 21.01
N PHE A 20 10.78 18.86 21.48
CA PHE A 20 9.59 18.10 21.10
C PHE A 20 9.50 18.27 19.59
N ALA A 21 10.06 17.34 18.83
CA ALA A 21 9.62 17.15 17.48
C ALA A 21 8.12 16.90 17.58
N GLY A 22 7.32 17.89 17.18
CA GLY A 22 5.87 17.79 17.21
C GLY A 22 5.47 16.52 16.48
N THR A 23 4.42 15.85 16.97
CA THR A 23 3.87 14.66 16.31
C THR A 23 3.51 14.99 14.86
N THR A 24 3.38 13.97 14.01
CA THR A 24 2.90 14.17 12.64
C THR A 24 1.58 14.92 12.61
N LEU A 25 0.68 14.63 13.55
CA LEU A 25 -0.59 15.33 13.68
C LEU A 25 -0.42 16.84 13.88
N ASP A 26 0.47 17.26 14.83
CA ASP A 26 0.72 18.67 15.09
C ASP A 26 1.29 19.38 13.86
N ARG A 27 2.21 18.72 13.14
CA ARG A 27 2.80 19.24 11.92
C ARG A 27 1.76 19.42 10.82
N VAL A 28 0.94 18.40 10.56
CA VAL A 28 -0.13 18.42 9.55
C VAL A 28 -1.13 19.52 9.83
N GLN A 29 -1.57 19.67 11.10
CA GLN A 29 -2.50 20.72 11.51
C GLN A 29 -1.88 22.13 11.40
N HIS A 30 -0.64 22.29 11.83
CA HIS A 30 0.06 23.58 11.78
C HIS A 30 0.35 24.02 10.33
N GLN A 31 0.73 23.10 9.45
CA GLN A 31 0.99 23.37 8.03
C GLN A 31 -0.31 23.51 7.23
N GLY A 32 -1.43 22.98 7.72
CA GLY A 32 -2.69 22.93 7.00
C GLY A 32 -2.66 22.02 5.75
N GLU A 33 -1.73 21.05 5.73
CA GLU A 33 -1.53 20.14 4.59
C GLU A 33 -1.22 18.73 5.07
N LEU A 34 -1.89 17.74 4.44
CA LEU A 34 -1.60 16.29 4.53
C LEU A 34 -0.87 15.85 3.29
N VAL A 35 0.30 15.27 3.44
CA VAL A 35 1.06 14.69 2.32
C VAL A 35 0.79 13.19 2.24
N GLY A 36 -0.08 12.80 1.32
CA GLY A 36 -0.35 11.39 1.02
C GLY A 36 0.61 10.84 -0.02
N VAL A 37 0.91 9.55 0.05
CA VAL A 37 1.72 8.83 -0.96
C VAL A 37 0.95 7.63 -1.50
N LEU A 38 0.98 7.46 -2.83
CA LEU A 38 0.36 6.34 -3.54
C LEU A 38 0.99 6.16 -4.92
N MET A 39 0.66 5.08 -5.63
CA MET A 39 1.08 4.88 -7.03
C MET A 39 0.13 5.62 -7.98
N GLU A 40 0.62 6.01 -9.16
CA GLU A 40 -0.21 6.63 -10.19
C GLU A 40 -0.70 5.67 -11.29
N ASN A 41 -0.30 4.40 -11.25
CA ASN A 41 -0.58 3.42 -12.30
C ASN A 41 -1.19 2.12 -11.74
N TYR A 42 -2.16 2.24 -10.84
CA TYR A 42 -2.82 1.12 -10.18
C TYR A 42 -4.37 1.24 -10.23
N PRO A 43 -4.99 1.22 -11.43
CA PRO A 43 -6.45 1.32 -11.54
C PRO A 43 -7.14 0.06 -10.99
N PRO A 44 -8.30 0.20 -10.34
CA PRO A 44 -9.08 1.43 -10.13
C PRO A 44 -8.74 2.16 -8.81
N PHE A 45 -7.65 1.79 -8.13
CA PHE A 45 -7.28 2.33 -6.82
C PHE A 45 -6.66 3.72 -6.92
N SER A 46 -5.67 3.89 -7.80
CA SER A 46 -5.01 5.18 -8.05
C SER A 46 -4.42 5.23 -9.45
N PHE A 47 -4.82 6.22 -10.23
CA PHE A 47 -4.41 6.37 -11.63
C PHE A 47 -4.60 7.80 -12.12
N LEU A 48 -3.99 8.15 -13.25
CA LEU A 48 -4.24 9.41 -13.93
C LEU A 48 -5.47 9.27 -14.83
N ASN A 49 -6.46 10.11 -14.61
CA ASN A 49 -7.67 10.17 -15.44
C ASN A 49 -7.40 10.86 -16.79
N ALA A 50 -8.42 10.98 -17.64
CA ALA A 50 -8.31 11.60 -18.97
C ALA A 50 -7.88 13.08 -18.93
N GLN A 51 -8.01 13.75 -17.78
CA GLN A 51 -7.57 15.13 -17.54
C GLN A 51 -6.18 15.19 -16.91
N ASN A 52 -5.46 14.07 -16.85
CA ASN A 52 -4.14 13.94 -16.21
C ASN A 52 -4.15 14.32 -14.73
N GLN A 53 -5.24 14.00 -14.03
CA GLN A 53 -5.41 14.21 -12.60
C GLN A 53 -5.46 12.87 -11.89
N LEU A 54 -4.87 12.80 -10.70
CA LEU A 54 -4.96 11.61 -9.84
C LEU A 54 -6.41 11.37 -9.42
N ASP A 55 -6.89 10.15 -9.66
CA ASP A 55 -8.24 9.70 -9.38
C ASP A 55 -8.22 8.23 -8.94
N GLY A 56 -9.31 7.75 -8.35
CA GLY A 56 -9.44 6.36 -7.93
C GLY A 56 -9.91 6.18 -6.49
N PHE A 57 -10.04 4.92 -6.11
CA PHE A 57 -10.55 4.51 -4.81
C PHE A 57 -9.66 5.03 -3.65
N ASP A 58 -8.35 4.80 -3.70
CA ASP A 58 -7.40 5.24 -2.68
C ASP A 58 -7.30 6.77 -2.64
N VAL A 59 -7.36 7.41 -3.80
CA VAL A 59 -7.34 8.88 -3.93
C VAL A 59 -8.54 9.51 -3.22
N ASP A 60 -9.75 8.97 -3.45
CA ASP A 60 -10.96 9.49 -2.81
C ASP A 60 -10.97 9.24 -1.30
N ILE A 61 -10.41 8.12 -0.82
CA ILE A 61 -10.24 7.89 0.62
C ILE A 61 -9.23 8.87 1.21
N ALA A 62 -8.08 9.11 0.55
CA ALA A 62 -7.10 10.10 1.01
C ALA A 62 -7.70 11.53 1.08
N LYS A 63 -8.53 11.90 0.10
CA LYS A 63 -9.30 13.16 0.14
C LYS A 63 -10.23 13.22 1.35
N ALA A 64 -10.98 12.14 1.61
CA ALA A 64 -11.89 12.09 2.76
C ALA A 64 -11.14 12.16 4.11
N VAL A 65 -9.94 11.59 4.20
CA VAL A 65 -9.07 11.71 5.38
C VAL A 65 -8.64 13.17 5.59
N ALA A 66 -8.16 13.84 4.54
CA ALA A 66 -7.74 15.25 4.63
C ALA A 66 -8.91 16.17 4.98
N GLU A 67 -10.11 15.93 4.43
CA GLU A 67 -11.34 16.67 4.78
C GLU A 67 -11.69 16.51 6.27
N ARG A 68 -11.54 15.31 6.86
CA ARG A 68 -11.78 15.08 8.29
C ARG A 68 -10.75 15.74 9.18
N LEU A 69 -9.52 15.91 8.69
CA LEU A 69 -8.47 16.66 9.38
C LEU A 69 -8.65 18.19 9.23
N GLY A 70 -9.48 18.65 8.29
CA GLY A 70 -9.65 20.07 7.98
C GLY A 70 -8.45 20.69 7.27
N VAL A 71 -7.67 19.90 6.52
CA VAL A 71 -6.45 20.34 5.84
C VAL A 71 -6.51 20.07 4.33
N LYS A 72 -5.58 20.68 3.57
CA LYS A 72 -5.41 20.38 2.15
C LYS A 72 -4.73 19.02 1.97
N LEU A 73 -5.04 18.32 0.88
CA LEU A 73 -4.34 17.10 0.47
C LEU A 73 -3.33 17.44 -0.62
N ARG A 74 -2.09 16.99 -0.43
CA ARG A 74 -1.08 16.90 -1.48
C ARG A 74 -0.71 15.42 -1.67
N LEU A 75 -0.74 14.96 -2.90
CA LEU A 75 -0.40 13.56 -3.24
C LEU A 75 0.94 13.51 -3.97
N GLU A 76 1.79 12.58 -3.54
CA GLU A 76 3.07 12.26 -4.16
C GLU A 76 3.01 10.85 -4.73
N THR A 77 3.64 10.64 -5.90
CA THR A 77 3.54 9.37 -6.64
C THR A 77 4.90 8.80 -7.02
N PRO A 78 5.77 8.49 -6.04
CA PRO A 78 7.01 7.78 -6.31
C PRO A 78 6.73 6.34 -6.75
N SER A 79 7.76 5.61 -7.18
CA SER A 79 7.65 4.19 -7.49
C SER A 79 7.31 3.36 -6.23
N TRP A 80 6.67 2.21 -6.45
CA TRP A 80 6.20 1.37 -5.34
C TRP A 80 7.31 0.89 -4.41
N ASP A 81 8.47 0.55 -4.94
CA ASP A 81 9.65 0.15 -4.15
C ASP A 81 10.08 1.25 -3.18
N VAL A 82 10.03 2.52 -3.58
CA VAL A 82 10.30 3.68 -2.71
C VAL A 82 9.22 3.81 -1.62
N ILE A 83 7.95 3.62 -1.96
CA ILE A 83 6.87 3.65 -0.97
C ILE A 83 7.06 2.51 0.04
N ALA A 84 7.21 1.27 -0.46
CA ALA A 84 7.25 0.07 0.36
C ALA A 84 8.52 -0.08 1.21
N ALA A 85 9.62 0.58 0.83
CA ALA A 85 10.86 0.59 1.60
C ALA A 85 10.72 1.34 2.94
N GLY A 86 9.74 2.24 3.07
CA GLY A 86 9.61 3.09 4.26
C GLY A 86 10.72 4.12 4.36
N HIS A 87 11.09 4.50 5.60
CA HIS A 87 12.13 5.50 5.86
C HIS A 87 11.85 6.84 5.16
N TRP A 88 10.59 7.26 5.19
CA TRP A 88 10.13 8.47 4.51
C TRP A 88 10.70 9.74 5.14
N SER A 89 11.12 9.67 6.42
CA SER A 89 11.74 10.79 7.15
C SER A 89 10.88 12.06 7.11
N GLY A 90 9.57 11.89 7.26
CA GLY A 90 8.60 12.98 7.26
C GLY A 90 8.31 13.60 5.88
N ARG A 91 8.76 12.99 4.78
CA ARG A 91 8.38 13.42 3.42
C ARG A 91 6.91 13.12 3.10
N TYR A 92 6.40 12.04 3.63
CA TYR A 92 5.00 11.62 3.50
C TYR A 92 4.42 11.39 4.89
N ASP A 93 3.14 11.69 5.05
CA ASP A 93 2.44 11.56 6.32
C ASP A 93 1.66 10.26 6.41
N VAL A 94 1.13 9.82 5.27
CA VAL A 94 0.23 8.67 5.19
C VAL A 94 0.28 8.01 3.82
N CYS A 95 0.23 6.71 3.81
CA CYS A 95 -0.05 5.90 2.64
C CYS A 95 -1.48 5.36 2.77
N VAL A 96 -2.37 5.85 1.84
CA VAL A 96 -3.63 5.23 1.46
C VAL A 96 -3.36 4.70 0.07
N CYS A 97 -2.78 3.52 -0.03
CA CYS A 97 -2.07 3.08 -1.22
C CYS A 97 -2.16 1.58 -1.47
N SER A 98 -3.23 0.95 -1.00
CA SER A 98 -3.47 -0.49 -1.15
C SER A 98 -2.32 -1.35 -0.62
N MET A 99 -1.75 -0.96 0.52
CA MET A 99 -0.64 -1.68 1.14
C MET A 99 -1.16 -2.87 1.96
N THR A 100 -0.66 -4.07 1.66
CA THR A 100 -0.85 -5.24 2.50
C THR A 100 0.15 -5.21 3.65
N PRO A 101 -0.26 -5.39 4.91
CA PRO A 101 0.66 -5.48 6.04
C PRO A 101 1.42 -6.80 5.96
N SER A 102 2.74 -6.72 5.99
CA SER A 102 3.60 -7.90 6.12
C SER A 102 4.59 -7.70 7.27
N GLN A 103 5.10 -8.80 7.83
CA GLN A 103 6.11 -8.71 8.90
C GLN A 103 7.35 -7.93 8.47
N ALA A 104 7.75 -8.02 7.20
CA ALA A 104 8.87 -7.23 6.69
C ALA A 104 8.55 -5.72 6.73
N ARG A 105 7.36 -5.33 6.29
CA ARG A 105 6.91 -3.93 6.32
C ARG A 105 6.65 -3.42 7.74
N ALA A 106 6.23 -4.29 8.67
CA ALA A 106 6.03 -3.93 10.08
C ALA A 106 7.32 -3.50 10.80
N GLN A 107 8.49 -3.71 10.19
CA GLN A 107 9.76 -3.19 10.72
C GLN A 107 9.86 -1.66 10.59
N VAL A 108 9.21 -1.08 9.56
CA VAL A 108 9.33 0.34 9.21
C VAL A 108 8.00 1.10 9.25
N PHE A 109 6.87 0.38 9.28
CA PHE A 109 5.52 0.96 9.31
C PHE A 109 4.73 0.54 10.54
N ASP A 110 3.82 1.40 10.96
CA ASP A 110 2.64 1.06 11.72
C ASP A 110 1.42 0.99 10.76
N PHE A 111 0.48 0.10 11.07
CA PHE A 111 -0.72 -0.16 10.27
C PHE A 111 -1.97 0.19 11.09
N PRO A 112 -2.36 1.47 11.15
CA PRO A 112 -3.46 1.92 11.99
C PRO A 112 -4.75 1.12 11.82
N VAL A 113 -5.12 0.86 10.56
CA VAL A 113 -6.43 0.27 10.28
C VAL A 113 -6.51 -0.36 8.89
N LYS A 114 -7.18 -1.51 8.81
CA LYS A 114 -7.63 -2.08 7.53
C LYS A 114 -8.79 -1.25 6.98
N TYR A 115 -8.74 -0.89 5.69
CA TYR A 115 -9.83 -0.15 5.05
C TYR A 115 -10.54 -0.93 3.94
N TYR A 116 -9.91 -1.96 3.37
CA TYR A 116 -10.57 -2.94 2.51
C TYR A 116 -9.86 -4.30 2.50
N GLU A 117 -10.46 -5.28 1.83
CA GLU A 117 -9.88 -6.60 1.61
C GLU A 117 -10.16 -7.06 0.18
N SER A 118 -9.15 -7.63 -0.47
CA SER A 118 -9.28 -8.24 -1.79
C SER A 118 -8.25 -9.35 -1.93
N PRO A 119 -8.57 -10.50 -2.55
CA PRO A 119 -7.61 -11.59 -2.66
C PRO A 119 -6.62 -11.39 -3.82
N ALA A 120 -5.45 -12.02 -3.69
CA ALA A 120 -4.50 -12.22 -4.77
C ALA A 120 -4.97 -13.32 -5.73
N VAL A 121 -4.86 -13.10 -7.04
CA VAL A 121 -5.33 -14.01 -8.08
C VAL A 121 -4.30 -14.20 -9.20
N ILE A 122 -4.43 -15.30 -9.94
CA ILE A 122 -3.63 -15.59 -11.13
C ILE A 122 -4.40 -15.14 -12.37
N VAL A 123 -3.76 -14.36 -13.21
CA VAL A 123 -4.26 -13.94 -14.52
C VAL A 123 -3.41 -14.56 -15.61
N VAL A 124 -4.07 -15.10 -16.64
CA VAL A 124 -3.43 -15.70 -17.81
C VAL A 124 -4.12 -15.21 -19.09
N ILE A 125 -3.53 -15.50 -20.23
CA ILE A 125 -4.19 -15.34 -21.55
C ILE A 125 -5.40 -16.28 -21.61
N ALA A 126 -6.55 -15.78 -22.03
CA ALA A 126 -7.81 -16.52 -22.01
C ALA A 126 -7.79 -17.83 -22.83
N LYS A 127 -7.01 -17.87 -23.91
CA LYS A 127 -6.82 -19.06 -24.76
C LYS A 127 -5.83 -20.06 -24.19
N ASP A 128 -5.04 -19.70 -23.17
CA ASP A 128 -4.09 -20.62 -22.54
C ASP A 128 -4.80 -21.60 -21.62
N SER A 129 -4.56 -22.88 -21.81
CA SER A 129 -5.08 -23.96 -20.95
C SER A 129 -3.98 -24.65 -20.12
N ARG A 130 -2.73 -24.18 -20.19
CA ARG A 130 -1.58 -24.79 -19.49
C ARG A 130 -1.58 -24.46 -18.00
N ILE A 131 -2.23 -23.37 -17.60
CA ILE A 131 -2.35 -22.92 -16.21
C ILE A 131 -3.84 -22.83 -15.88
N ALA A 132 -4.32 -23.70 -15.01
CA ALA A 132 -5.68 -23.73 -14.51
C ALA A 132 -5.75 -23.46 -13.00
N SER A 133 -4.62 -23.56 -12.29
CA SER A 133 -4.51 -23.38 -10.85
C SER A 133 -3.08 -22.99 -10.44
N ALA A 134 -2.90 -22.66 -9.16
CA ALA A 134 -1.58 -22.31 -8.62
C ALA A 134 -0.54 -23.47 -8.75
N LYS A 135 -0.97 -24.72 -8.81
CA LYS A 135 -0.07 -25.87 -9.01
C LYS A 135 0.61 -25.86 -10.38
N ASP A 136 -0.05 -25.26 -11.37
CA ASP A 136 0.44 -25.24 -12.74
C ASP A 136 1.47 -24.09 -12.96
N LEU A 137 1.74 -23.29 -11.92
CA LEU A 137 2.76 -22.23 -11.95
C LEU A 137 4.19 -22.80 -11.92
N ASP A 138 4.34 -24.08 -11.59
CA ASP A 138 5.66 -24.69 -11.48
C ASP A 138 6.43 -24.61 -12.81
N GLY A 139 7.66 -24.08 -12.74
CA GLY A 139 8.49 -23.82 -13.92
C GLY A 139 7.97 -22.73 -14.88
N LYS A 140 6.94 -21.95 -14.49
CA LYS A 140 6.38 -20.87 -15.31
C LYS A 140 7.01 -19.52 -14.98
N LYS A 141 7.01 -18.64 -15.98
CA LYS A 141 7.44 -17.26 -15.82
C LYS A 141 6.26 -16.38 -15.45
N VAL A 142 6.27 -15.88 -14.21
CA VAL A 142 5.14 -15.16 -13.59
C VAL A 142 5.51 -13.72 -13.34
N GLY A 143 4.73 -12.78 -13.93
CA GLY A 143 4.85 -11.35 -13.71
C GLY A 143 4.24 -10.92 -12.39
N VAL A 144 4.91 -10.03 -11.69
CA VAL A 144 4.47 -9.39 -10.45
C VAL A 144 5.00 -7.96 -10.38
N ILE A 145 4.41 -7.13 -9.54
CA ILE A 145 5.01 -5.84 -9.21
C ILE A 145 6.18 -6.06 -8.25
N SER A 146 7.30 -5.41 -8.55
CA SER A 146 8.51 -5.43 -7.71
C SER A 146 8.21 -4.97 -6.29
N ALA A 147 8.80 -5.59 -5.28
CA ALA A 147 8.59 -5.31 -3.85
C ALA A 147 7.13 -5.47 -3.37
N SER A 148 6.27 -6.15 -4.16
CA SER A 148 4.90 -6.46 -3.76
C SER A 148 4.82 -7.72 -2.89
N THR A 149 3.68 -7.90 -2.22
CA THR A 149 3.36 -9.15 -1.53
C THR A 149 3.17 -10.32 -2.49
N TYR A 150 2.86 -10.06 -3.74
CA TYR A 150 2.80 -11.09 -4.80
C TYR A 150 4.19 -11.66 -5.08
N GLU A 151 5.21 -10.81 -5.15
CA GLU A 151 6.60 -11.24 -5.28
C GLU A 151 7.04 -12.08 -4.07
N SER A 152 6.78 -11.59 -2.86
CA SER A 152 7.07 -12.33 -1.61
C SER A 152 6.32 -13.67 -1.54
N TYR A 153 5.07 -13.73 -2.02
CA TYR A 153 4.33 -14.99 -2.10
C TYR A 153 4.99 -15.98 -3.04
N LEU A 154 5.40 -15.54 -4.23
CA LEU A 154 6.10 -16.42 -5.18
C LEU A 154 7.49 -16.85 -4.69
N ARG A 155 8.15 -16.05 -3.86
CA ARG A 155 9.39 -16.40 -3.15
C ARG A 155 9.17 -17.32 -1.96
N LYS A 156 7.91 -17.54 -1.54
CA LYS A 156 7.48 -18.32 -0.37
C LYS A 156 7.95 -17.71 0.97
N ASP A 157 8.16 -16.41 1.01
CA ASP A 157 8.60 -15.66 2.21
C ASP A 157 7.58 -14.67 2.74
N LEU A 158 6.37 -14.63 2.17
CA LEU A 158 5.30 -13.75 2.63
C LEU A 158 4.75 -14.22 3.98
N VAL A 159 4.81 -13.34 4.98
CA VAL A 159 4.07 -13.47 6.23
C VAL A 159 3.20 -12.23 6.41
N ILE A 160 1.89 -12.42 6.44
CA ILE A 160 0.93 -11.33 6.66
C ILE A 160 0.92 -11.00 8.16
N GLU A 161 1.13 -9.74 8.48
CA GLU A 161 1.11 -9.23 9.86
C GLU A 161 -0.28 -9.43 10.48
N GLY A 162 -0.31 -10.01 11.69
CA GLY A 162 -1.55 -10.34 12.40
C GLY A 162 -2.26 -11.61 11.90
N ALA A 163 -1.62 -12.39 11.02
CA ALA A 163 -2.14 -13.67 10.53
C ALA A 163 -1.07 -14.78 10.53
N GLU A 164 -0.11 -14.70 11.44
CA GLU A 164 1.04 -15.61 11.55
C GLU A 164 0.62 -17.05 11.86
N ASP A 165 -0.53 -17.23 12.51
CA ASP A 165 -1.15 -18.53 12.80
C ASP A 165 -1.86 -19.17 11.59
N LYS A 166 -1.92 -18.46 10.46
CA LYS A 166 -2.56 -18.90 9.22
C LYS A 166 -1.53 -18.99 8.08
N PRO A 167 -0.69 -20.02 8.07
CA PRO A 167 0.35 -20.14 7.06
C PRO A 167 -0.25 -20.20 5.64
N LEU A 168 0.41 -19.51 4.73
CA LEU A 168 0.01 -19.50 3.32
C LEU A 168 0.35 -20.84 2.66
N SER A 169 -0.47 -21.24 1.70
CA SER A 169 -0.22 -22.43 0.88
C SER A 169 0.57 -22.06 -0.37
N TYR A 170 1.62 -22.80 -0.66
CA TYR A 170 2.48 -22.63 -1.82
C TYR A 170 2.45 -23.91 -2.68
N PRO A 171 1.43 -24.11 -3.52
CA PRO A 171 1.23 -25.38 -4.22
C PRO A 171 2.12 -25.58 -5.46
N PHE A 172 3.21 -24.84 -5.56
CA PHE A 172 4.25 -24.92 -6.59
C PHE A 172 5.64 -25.08 -5.96
N GLU A 173 6.57 -25.69 -6.68
CA GLU A 173 7.95 -25.87 -6.22
C GLU A 173 8.83 -24.68 -6.61
N GLN A 174 8.83 -24.32 -7.89
CA GLN A 174 9.69 -23.27 -8.41
C GLN A 174 8.99 -22.45 -9.48
N VAL A 175 9.09 -21.13 -9.38
CA VAL A 175 8.52 -20.15 -10.32
C VAL A 175 9.63 -19.23 -10.80
N GLU A 176 9.68 -18.93 -12.10
CA GLU A 176 10.51 -17.85 -12.62
C GLU A 176 9.79 -16.52 -12.38
N ILE A 177 10.26 -15.76 -11.39
CA ILE A 177 9.65 -14.48 -11.03
C ILE A 177 10.15 -13.39 -11.97
N ALA A 178 9.21 -12.67 -12.61
CA ALA A 178 9.50 -11.51 -13.45
C ALA A 178 8.93 -10.24 -12.78
N PRO A 179 9.76 -9.46 -12.06
CA PRO A 179 9.32 -8.22 -11.42
C PRO A 179 9.17 -7.08 -12.44
N TYR A 180 8.14 -6.26 -12.26
CA TYR A 180 7.81 -5.08 -13.06
C TYR A 180 7.61 -3.87 -12.17
N ASP A 181 7.91 -2.68 -12.69
CA ASP A 181 7.69 -1.42 -11.97
C ASP A 181 6.22 -0.98 -11.98
N ASN A 182 5.44 -1.44 -12.97
CA ASN A 182 4.00 -1.17 -13.05
C ASN A 182 3.23 -2.29 -13.76
N GLU A 183 1.95 -2.44 -13.39
CA GLU A 183 1.10 -3.50 -13.91
C GLU A 183 0.77 -3.35 -15.40
N THR A 184 0.72 -2.14 -15.93
CA THR A 184 0.38 -1.91 -17.34
C THR A 184 1.41 -2.59 -18.26
N VAL A 185 2.70 -2.44 -17.96
CA VAL A 185 3.78 -3.12 -18.72
C VAL A 185 3.70 -4.63 -18.55
N ALA A 186 3.46 -5.12 -17.33
CA ALA A 186 3.32 -6.56 -17.08
C ALA A 186 2.14 -7.16 -17.88
N PHE A 187 0.99 -6.50 -17.92
CA PHE A 187 -0.16 -6.94 -18.74
C PHE A 187 0.12 -6.84 -20.23
N GLN A 188 0.87 -5.83 -20.70
CA GLN A 188 1.31 -5.74 -22.10
C GLN A 188 2.20 -6.91 -22.48
N ASP A 189 3.15 -7.30 -21.64
CA ASP A 189 4.02 -8.44 -21.87
C ASP A 189 3.25 -9.77 -21.81
N LEU A 190 2.29 -9.92 -20.91
CA LEU A 190 1.38 -11.08 -20.88
C LEU A 190 0.52 -11.16 -22.17
N ALA A 191 0.08 -10.02 -22.69
CA ALA A 191 -0.74 -9.93 -23.90
C ALA A 191 -0.03 -10.39 -25.18
N LEU A 192 1.31 -10.48 -25.19
CA LEU A 192 2.08 -11.02 -26.32
C LEU A 192 1.83 -12.50 -26.53
N GLY A 193 1.27 -13.18 -25.55
CA GLY A 193 0.96 -14.60 -25.58
C GLY A 193 1.78 -15.41 -24.59
N SER A 194 1.20 -16.52 -24.18
CA SER A 194 1.77 -17.43 -23.19
C SER A 194 3.14 -17.95 -23.61
N GLY A 195 4.14 -17.80 -22.74
CA GLY A 195 5.51 -18.24 -22.98
C GLY A 195 6.34 -17.32 -23.88
N VAL A 196 5.80 -16.20 -24.37
CA VAL A 196 6.58 -15.20 -25.13
C VAL A 196 7.42 -14.34 -24.18
N ARG A 197 6.76 -13.69 -23.23
CA ARG A 197 7.40 -12.88 -22.17
C ARG A 197 7.00 -13.38 -20.78
N LEU A 198 5.71 -13.68 -20.59
CA LEU A 198 5.11 -14.21 -19.37
C LEU A 198 4.21 -15.40 -19.71
N ASP A 199 4.03 -16.28 -18.73
CA ASP A 199 3.00 -17.34 -18.75
C ASP A 199 1.77 -16.90 -17.96
N ALA A 200 1.97 -16.17 -16.87
CA ALA A 200 0.92 -15.69 -15.98
C ALA A 200 1.33 -14.38 -15.31
N MET A 201 0.37 -13.74 -14.63
CA MET A 201 0.60 -12.63 -13.73
C MET A 201 -0.15 -12.88 -12.41
N VAL A 202 0.42 -12.46 -11.28
CA VAL A 202 -0.27 -12.43 -10.00
C VAL A 202 -0.54 -10.97 -9.63
N THR A 203 -1.81 -10.68 -9.31
CA THR A 203 -2.27 -9.34 -8.94
C THR A 203 -3.52 -9.40 -8.08
N ASN A 204 -4.02 -8.24 -7.64
CA ASN A 204 -5.27 -8.08 -6.90
C ASN A 204 -6.48 -8.44 -7.75
N LEU A 205 -7.49 -9.10 -7.14
CA LEU A 205 -8.72 -9.49 -7.83
C LEU A 205 -9.46 -8.31 -8.48
N VAL A 206 -9.51 -7.16 -7.81
CA VAL A 206 -10.21 -5.97 -8.33
C VAL A 206 -9.51 -5.47 -9.59
N THR A 207 -8.19 -5.31 -9.56
CA THR A 207 -7.38 -4.91 -10.72
C THR A 207 -7.49 -5.93 -11.86
N ALA A 208 -7.45 -7.23 -11.55
CA ALA A 208 -7.62 -8.28 -12.55
C ALA A 208 -8.98 -8.16 -13.26
N ARG A 209 -10.07 -7.96 -12.50
CA ARG A 209 -11.42 -7.78 -13.06
C ARG A 209 -11.54 -6.53 -13.93
N GLU A 210 -11.00 -5.42 -13.47
CA GLU A 210 -10.97 -4.16 -14.22
C GLU A 210 -10.21 -4.34 -15.55
N ARG A 211 -9.06 -4.99 -15.51
CA ARG A 211 -8.27 -5.25 -16.70
C ARG A 211 -8.97 -6.20 -17.69
N ILE A 212 -9.63 -7.25 -17.19
CA ILE A 212 -10.38 -8.20 -18.03
C ILE A 212 -11.60 -7.53 -18.67
N ALA A 213 -12.27 -6.62 -17.96
CA ALA A 213 -13.38 -5.85 -18.52
C ALA A 213 -12.95 -4.98 -19.71
N GLN A 214 -11.73 -4.45 -19.68
CA GLN A 214 -11.14 -3.66 -20.75
C GLN A 214 -10.53 -4.51 -21.87
N ASP A 215 -10.00 -5.70 -21.52
CA ASP A 215 -9.31 -6.58 -22.46
C ASP A 215 -9.68 -8.07 -22.22
N PRO A 216 -10.63 -8.61 -22.99
CA PRO A 216 -11.12 -9.97 -22.83
C PRO A 216 -10.10 -11.06 -23.25
N ARG A 217 -8.88 -10.67 -23.68
CA ARG A 217 -7.79 -11.62 -23.91
C ARG A 217 -7.28 -12.25 -22.61
N PHE A 218 -7.62 -11.70 -21.44
CA PHE A 218 -7.21 -12.22 -20.14
C PHE A 218 -8.34 -12.97 -19.45
N LYS A 219 -7.98 -13.87 -18.55
CA LYS A 219 -8.89 -14.52 -17.59
C LYS A 219 -8.20 -14.79 -16.26
N ILE A 220 -8.99 -14.83 -15.19
CA ILE A 220 -8.56 -15.33 -13.89
C ILE A 220 -8.69 -16.86 -13.90
N VAL A 221 -7.72 -17.55 -13.29
CA VAL A 221 -7.71 -19.01 -13.17
C VAL A 221 -7.50 -19.45 -11.72
N GLY A 222 -8.02 -20.61 -11.39
CA GLY A 222 -7.91 -21.23 -10.07
C GLY A 222 -8.68 -20.50 -8.98
N GLN A 223 -8.40 -20.90 -7.74
CA GLN A 223 -8.88 -20.20 -6.55
C GLN A 223 -7.95 -19.05 -6.20
N PRO A 224 -8.41 -18.05 -5.43
CA PRO A 224 -7.53 -17.05 -4.87
C PRO A 224 -6.32 -17.68 -4.16
N LEU A 225 -5.16 -17.06 -4.30
CA LEU A 225 -3.92 -17.54 -3.70
C LEU A 225 -3.94 -17.30 -2.17
N TYR A 226 -4.36 -16.11 -1.77
CA TYR A 226 -4.54 -15.72 -0.37
C TYR A 226 -5.44 -14.49 -0.26
N GLY A 227 -6.01 -14.27 0.93
CA GLY A 227 -6.73 -13.04 1.26
C GLY A 227 -5.74 -11.92 1.55
N GLU A 228 -6.01 -10.73 1.05
CA GLU A 228 -5.12 -9.59 1.15
C GLU A 228 -5.82 -8.45 1.89
N PRO A 229 -5.59 -8.31 3.23
CA PRO A 229 -6.03 -7.13 3.94
C PRO A 229 -5.22 -5.92 3.46
N ASN A 230 -5.90 -4.84 3.14
CA ASN A 230 -5.25 -3.60 2.73
C ASN A 230 -5.47 -2.54 3.79
N VAL A 231 -4.36 -1.95 4.24
CA VAL A 231 -4.28 -1.09 5.41
C VAL A 231 -3.80 0.31 5.03
N VAL A 232 -4.17 1.28 5.84
CA VAL A 232 -3.45 2.56 5.85
C VAL A 232 -2.10 2.32 6.52
N ALA A 233 -1.03 2.85 5.94
CA ALA A 233 0.31 2.76 6.53
C ALA A 233 0.85 4.16 6.87
N ILE A 234 1.57 4.24 7.98
CA ILE A 234 2.28 5.43 8.45
C ILE A 234 3.69 5.04 8.87
N GLU A 235 4.63 5.98 8.94
CA GLU A 235 5.95 5.69 9.53
C GLU A 235 5.80 5.24 10.97
N LYS A 236 6.63 4.27 11.36
CA LYS A 236 6.57 3.64 12.67
C LYS A 236 6.91 4.61 13.79
N GLY A 237 6.16 4.48 14.91
CA GLY A 237 6.53 5.11 16.17
C GLY A 237 5.80 6.42 16.48
N ASP A 238 4.72 6.76 15.77
CA ASP A 238 3.85 7.90 16.11
C ASP A 238 2.46 7.41 16.60
N PRO A 239 2.30 7.08 17.89
CA PRO A 239 1.05 6.54 18.41
C PRO A 239 -0.12 7.53 18.35
N GLN A 240 0.15 8.84 18.39
CA GLN A 240 -0.89 9.86 18.28
C GLN A 240 -1.43 9.93 16.85
N TRP A 241 -0.54 9.90 15.86
CA TRP A 241 -0.94 9.87 14.45
C TRP A 241 -1.67 8.55 14.11
N ASN A 242 -1.16 7.42 14.62
CA ASN A 242 -1.82 6.12 14.49
C ASN A 242 -3.26 6.15 15.00
N ALA A 243 -3.48 6.63 16.23
CA ALA A 243 -4.81 6.76 16.82
C ALA A 243 -5.72 7.69 16.01
N LYS A 244 -5.19 8.81 15.50
CA LYS A 244 -5.96 9.78 14.71
C LYS A 244 -6.40 9.20 13.36
N ILE A 245 -5.55 8.50 12.65
CA ILE A 245 -5.90 7.83 11.38
C ILE A 245 -6.92 6.72 11.64
N THR A 246 -6.74 5.93 12.71
CA THR A 246 -7.71 4.89 13.10
C THR A 246 -9.09 5.47 13.36
N GLU A 247 -9.16 6.58 14.12
CA GLU A 247 -10.40 7.31 14.40
C GLU A 247 -11.09 7.75 13.10
N ILE A 248 -10.35 8.42 12.20
CA ILE A 248 -10.89 8.98 10.96
C ILE A 248 -11.45 7.87 10.04
N ILE A 249 -10.69 6.80 9.80
CA ILE A 249 -11.15 5.69 8.96
C ILE A 249 -12.36 4.99 9.61
N GLY A 250 -12.37 4.88 10.94
CA GLY A 250 -13.54 4.40 11.70
C GLY A 250 -14.79 5.25 11.47
N GLN A 251 -14.68 6.56 11.50
CA GLN A 251 -15.77 7.50 11.19
C GLN A 251 -16.24 7.36 9.74
N LEU A 252 -15.31 7.29 8.76
CA LEU A 252 -15.63 7.13 7.34
C LEU A 252 -16.33 5.79 7.05
N ARG A 253 -16.01 4.75 7.82
CA ARG A 253 -16.72 3.47 7.75
C ARG A 253 -18.12 3.57 8.35
N GLN A 254 -18.24 4.18 9.53
CA GLN A 254 -19.50 4.28 10.29
C GLN A 254 -20.55 5.13 9.56
N ASP A 255 -20.16 6.22 8.91
CA ASP A 255 -21.08 7.10 8.17
C ASP A 255 -21.34 6.65 6.72
N GLY A 256 -20.77 5.51 6.30
CA GLY A 256 -20.95 4.91 4.98
C GLY A 256 -20.10 5.55 3.86
N THR A 257 -19.18 6.46 4.18
CA THR A 257 -18.33 7.09 3.17
C THR A 257 -17.43 6.07 2.46
N LEU A 258 -16.82 5.12 3.21
CA LEU A 258 -16.01 4.06 2.60
C LEU A 258 -16.84 3.20 1.65
N ALA A 259 -18.03 2.77 2.07
CA ALA A 259 -18.93 1.96 1.24
C ALA A 259 -19.36 2.71 -0.04
N ARG A 260 -19.63 4.03 0.06
CA ARG A 260 -19.99 4.85 -1.11
C ARG A 260 -18.83 4.98 -2.08
N ILE A 261 -17.60 5.22 -1.59
CA ILE A 261 -16.40 5.29 -2.42
C ILE A 261 -16.14 3.92 -3.07
N SER A 262 -16.27 2.83 -2.31
CA SER A 262 -16.11 1.47 -2.84
C SER A 262 -17.11 1.18 -3.96
N ASN A 263 -18.39 1.50 -3.77
CA ASN A 263 -19.39 1.30 -4.82
C ASN A 263 -19.14 2.17 -6.06
N LYS A 264 -18.62 3.38 -5.89
CA LYS A 264 -18.27 4.27 -7.00
C LYS A 264 -17.21 3.66 -7.91
N TRP A 265 -16.16 3.08 -7.32
CA TRP A 265 -14.98 2.65 -8.07
C TRP A 265 -14.95 1.16 -8.40
N ILE A 266 -15.50 0.33 -7.51
CA ILE A 266 -15.41 -1.13 -7.58
C ILE A 266 -16.75 -1.76 -7.99
N GLY A 267 -17.85 -1.02 -7.83
CA GLY A 267 -19.21 -1.55 -8.08
C GLY A 267 -19.76 -2.42 -6.95
N SER A 268 -19.01 -2.59 -5.87
CA SER A 268 -19.41 -3.34 -4.68
C SER A 268 -18.68 -2.82 -3.44
N ASP A 269 -19.23 -3.10 -2.24
CA ASP A 269 -18.59 -2.72 -0.99
C ASP A 269 -17.57 -3.78 -0.55
N ILE A 270 -16.27 -3.47 -0.71
CA ILE A 270 -15.13 -4.29 -0.25
C ILE A 270 -14.53 -3.79 1.09
N THR A 271 -15.16 -2.81 1.75
CA THR A 271 -14.61 -2.13 2.94
C THR A 271 -15.09 -2.71 4.28
N ARG A 272 -15.87 -3.78 4.26
CA ARG A 272 -16.46 -4.45 5.44
C ARG A 272 -15.46 -5.29 6.20
#